data_fe3d546c05828a6ba87d69995c625ca7
#
_entry.id   fe3d546c05828a6ba87d69995c625ca7
#
_cell.length_a   1.000
_cell.length_b   1.000
_cell.length_c   1.000
_cell.angle_alpha   90.00
_cell.angle_beta   90.00
_cell.angle_gamma   90.00
#
_symmetry.space_group_name_H-M   'P 1'
#
loop_
_entity.id
_entity.type
_entity.pdbx_description
1 polymer ?
#
loop_
_entity_poly.entity_id
_entity_poly.type
_entity_poly.pdbx_seq_one_letter_code
_entity_poly.pdbx_strand_id
1 'polypeptide(L)'
;MSDPTTVPHLPALRMGRSYESLEKIEVRDHRTGELKAVVSTVNGGIVKRDLAKIGAARAALKRFTVAELIALSAKAGDLFLNGTLPLGDRGHTQSPEDYVATLSRTSGLPHVMVRRNMAKLHYAMTHLGEVLNGLSRGLDLSILDRGFGEQFGTKLSFYPTASALGLVMPSNSPAVNSLWIPAIALKTPVVIKPGKEEPWTPYRLIQAFITAGVPAEAFGFYATDHDGAATILNSCGRALIFGDKSTTQQYAHNPAIQIHGPGWSKFVLGEDCVDQWRDYIDVMAGAISDNGGRSCINASAIVVPRHGAEIADALAQKLGPILPTPPEDDNARLSGFANPKMADFIEGQIEEGLKTPGATDVTAKYRNGSRKAVLDGGTYMRPTIVQCDSFAHPLANREFLCPYASVVTCPQSEVLKQIGYTLACTAITRDPAFIEQIEAYPHIERLNIGPVSTMKISWDQPHEGNMFEFLWQRRSIERAW
;
A
#
# COMPACT_ATOMS: atom_id res chain seq x y z
N MET A 1 22.08 23.52 13.89
CA MET A 1 22.22 22.74 12.65
C MET A 1 23.04 21.51 12.99
N SER A 2 22.47 20.29 12.88
CA SER A 2 23.23 19.06 13.09
C SER A 2 24.30 18.95 11.99
N ASP A 3 25.52 18.55 12.40
CA ASP A 3 26.62 18.30 11.49
C ASP A 3 26.19 17.25 10.43
N PRO A 4 26.31 17.53 9.11
CA PRO A 4 25.96 16.58 8.05
C PRO A 4 26.70 15.23 8.11
N THR A 5 27.79 15.15 8.89
CA THR A 5 28.53 13.91 9.14
C THR A 5 27.88 13.00 10.18
N THR A 6 26.92 13.51 10.96
CA THR A 6 26.23 12.76 12.03
C THR A 6 24.91 12.15 11.61
N VAL A 7 24.33 12.53 10.47
CA VAL A 7 23.09 11.96 9.96
C VAL A 7 23.35 10.82 8.98
N PRO A 8 22.49 9.77 8.96
CA PRO A 8 22.62 8.68 8.02
C PRO A 8 22.58 9.18 6.56
N HIS A 9 23.47 8.62 5.73
CA HIS A 9 23.40 8.76 4.29
C HIS A 9 22.89 7.47 3.67
N LEU A 10 21.75 7.53 2.97
CA LEU A 10 21.21 6.42 2.20
C LEU A 10 21.74 6.52 0.75
N PRO A 11 22.69 5.67 0.36
CA PRO A 11 23.22 5.66 -1.00
C PRO A 11 22.16 5.10 -1.97
N ALA A 12 22.30 5.40 -3.25
CA ALA A 12 21.64 4.58 -4.25
C ALA A 12 22.27 3.18 -4.25
N LEU A 13 21.43 2.14 -4.34
CA LEU A 13 21.90 0.77 -4.51
C LEU A 13 21.78 0.40 -6.00
N ARG A 14 22.92 0.42 -6.68
CA ARG A 14 23.01 0.10 -8.11
C ARG A 14 23.19 -1.42 -8.26
N MET A 15 22.05 -2.13 -8.26
CA MET A 15 22.02 -3.59 -8.21
C MET A 15 22.92 -4.11 -7.06
N GLY A 16 22.60 -3.70 -5.86
CA GLY A 16 23.30 -4.06 -4.62
C GLY A 16 24.60 -3.28 -4.34
N ARG A 17 25.11 -2.51 -5.29
CA ARG A 17 26.35 -1.72 -5.10
C ARG A 17 26.01 -0.32 -4.59
N SER A 18 26.55 0.03 -3.44
CA SER A 18 26.44 1.40 -2.91
C SER A 18 27.03 2.42 -3.87
N TYR A 19 26.28 3.52 -4.06
CA TYR A 19 26.69 4.63 -4.91
C TYR A 19 26.27 5.95 -4.25
N GLU A 20 27.25 6.77 -3.91
CA GLU A 20 27.02 8.13 -3.44
C GLU A 20 26.98 9.08 -4.64
N SER A 21 25.89 9.80 -4.78
CA SER A 21 25.71 10.84 -5.80
C SER A 21 26.10 12.21 -5.28
N LEU A 22 26.47 13.12 -6.18
CA LEU A 22 26.64 14.54 -5.86
C LEU A 22 25.29 15.19 -5.50
N GLU A 23 24.23 14.79 -6.20
CA GLU A 23 22.88 15.27 -5.93
C GLU A 23 22.23 14.42 -4.85
N LYS A 24 21.63 15.07 -3.88
CA LYS A 24 21.00 14.45 -2.71
C LYS A 24 19.71 15.14 -2.36
N ILE A 25 18.77 14.39 -1.81
CA ILE A 25 17.57 14.93 -1.17
C ILE A 25 17.66 14.76 0.33
N GLU A 26 17.04 15.67 1.05
CA GLU A 26 16.96 15.67 2.49
C GLU A 26 15.63 15.03 2.94
N VAL A 27 15.69 14.17 3.93
CA VAL A 27 14.54 13.62 4.63
C VAL A 27 14.47 14.27 6.00
N ARG A 28 13.40 15.01 6.26
CA ARG A 28 13.27 15.83 7.45
C ARG A 28 12.10 15.39 8.32
N ASP A 29 12.24 15.62 9.62
CA ASP A 29 11.14 15.51 10.58
C ASP A 29 10.06 16.52 10.19
N HIS A 30 8.83 16.04 9.99
CA HIS A 30 7.71 16.85 9.50
C HIS A 30 7.20 17.88 10.54
N ARG A 31 7.55 17.70 11.82
CA ARG A 31 7.14 18.59 12.92
C ARG A 31 8.18 19.67 13.20
N THR A 32 9.45 19.29 13.20
CA THR A 32 10.55 20.16 13.65
C THR A 32 11.39 20.69 12.49
N GLY A 33 11.32 20.07 11.30
CA GLY A 33 12.22 20.35 10.19
C GLY A 33 13.63 19.81 10.37
N GLU A 34 13.93 19.09 11.45
CA GLU A 34 15.25 18.49 11.72
C GLU A 34 15.63 17.49 10.64
N LEU A 35 16.87 17.53 10.18
CA LEU A 35 17.39 16.58 9.20
C LEU A 35 17.54 15.18 9.80
N LYS A 36 16.92 14.17 9.17
CA LYS A 36 16.95 12.77 9.64
C LYS A 36 17.81 11.87 8.75
N ALA A 37 17.90 12.17 7.47
CA ALA A 37 18.84 11.53 6.55
C ALA A 37 19.07 12.37 5.30
N VAL A 38 20.11 11.98 4.59
CA VAL A 38 20.41 12.45 3.24
C VAL A 38 20.34 11.24 2.31
N VAL A 39 19.66 11.36 1.17
CA VAL A 39 19.47 10.24 0.22
C VAL A 39 20.09 10.64 -1.12
N SER A 40 21.00 9.82 -1.63
CA SER A 40 21.58 10.00 -2.98
C SER A 40 20.53 9.85 -4.06
N THR A 41 20.44 10.84 -4.97
CA THR A 41 19.54 10.76 -6.13
C THR A 41 20.32 10.35 -7.39
N VAL A 42 19.62 9.72 -8.31
CA VAL A 42 20.18 9.36 -9.63
C VAL A 42 19.22 9.78 -10.73
N ASN A 43 19.75 10.09 -11.92
CA ASN A 43 18.94 10.37 -13.08
C ASN A 43 18.55 9.08 -13.86
N GLY A 44 17.59 9.19 -14.77
CA GLY A 44 17.13 8.07 -15.60
C GLY A 44 18.25 7.41 -16.43
N GLY A 45 19.29 8.15 -16.80
CA GLY A 45 20.43 7.60 -17.54
C GLY A 45 21.24 6.57 -16.74
N ILE A 46 21.42 6.78 -15.43
CA ILE A 46 22.05 5.82 -14.53
C ILE A 46 21.15 4.58 -14.39
N VAL A 47 19.86 4.76 -14.13
CA VAL A 47 18.89 3.68 -14.04
C VAL A 47 18.89 2.82 -15.31
N LYS A 48 18.81 3.44 -16.49
CA LYS A 48 18.82 2.74 -17.79
C LYS A 48 20.09 1.93 -18.00
N ARG A 49 21.25 2.48 -17.61
CA ARG A 49 22.55 1.79 -17.72
C ARG A 49 22.61 0.56 -16.84
N ASP A 50 22.05 0.63 -15.63
CA ASP A 50 22.04 -0.50 -14.68
C ASP A 50 21.06 -1.58 -15.15
N LEU A 51 19.88 -1.18 -15.64
CA LEU A 51 18.88 -2.11 -16.19
C LEU A 51 19.38 -2.83 -17.44
N ALA A 52 20.27 -2.24 -18.23
CA ALA A 52 20.92 -2.95 -19.36
C ALA A 52 21.74 -4.18 -18.90
N LYS A 53 22.10 -4.25 -17.61
CA LYS A 53 22.88 -5.35 -17.01
C LYS A 53 22.04 -6.23 -16.06
N ILE A 54 20.73 -6.05 -16.03
CA ILE A 54 19.81 -6.71 -15.09
C ILE A 54 19.86 -8.26 -15.15
N GLY A 55 20.31 -8.82 -16.28
CA GLY A 55 20.46 -10.26 -16.46
C GLY A 55 21.37 -10.93 -15.41
N ALA A 56 22.38 -10.21 -14.92
CA ALA A 56 23.27 -10.72 -13.87
C ALA A 56 22.54 -10.88 -12.52
N ALA A 57 21.66 -9.92 -12.17
CA ALA A 57 20.83 -9.99 -10.98
C ALA A 57 19.88 -11.18 -11.00
N ARG A 58 19.24 -11.42 -12.13
CA ARG A 58 18.40 -12.58 -12.32
C ARG A 58 19.18 -13.89 -12.28
N ALA A 59 20.35 -13.93 -12.90
CA ALA A 59 21.22 -15.11 -12.83
C ALA A 59 21.66 -15.43 -11.39
N ALA A 60 21.87 -14.40 -10.55
CA ALA A 60 22.16 -14.58 -9.14
C ALA A 60 21.00 -15.24 -8.37
N LEU A 61 19.76 -14.80 -8.58
CA LEU A 61 18.56 -15.42 -7.99
C LEU A 61 18.30 -16.84 -8.52
N LYS A 62 18.60 -17.12 -9.78
CA LYS A 62 18.42 -18.46 -10.35
C LYS A 62 19.31 -19.54 -9.73
N ARG A 63 20.36 -19.17 -8.98
CA ARG A 63 21.20 -20.15 -8.25
C ARG A 63 20.49 -20.76 -7.06
N PHE A 64 19.40 -20.17 -6.62
CA PHE A 64 18.56 -20.65 -5.52
C PHE A 64 17.33 -21.33 -6.08
N THR A 65 16.83 -22.33 -5.38
CA THR A 65 15.46 -22.84 -5.58
C THR A 65 14.43 -21.85 -5.03
N VAL A 66 13.18 -21.95 -5.48
CA VAL A 66 12.07 -21.16 -4.91
C VAL A 66 11.92 -21.44 -3.41
N ALA A 67 12.07 -22.71 -2.99
CA ALA A 67 11.99 -23.09 -1.58
C ALA A 67 13.08 -22.41 -0.73
N GLU A 68 14.32 -22.34 -1.21
CA GLU A 68 15.40 -21.64 -0.52
C GLU A 68 15.12 -20.14 -0.41
N LEU A 69 14.60 -19.51 -1.47
CA LEU A 69 14.25 -18.09 -1.45
C LEU A 69 13.07 -17.78 -0.51
N ILE A 70 12.11 -18.71 -0.38
CA ILE A 70 11.04 -18.62 0.63
C ILE A 70 11.62 -18.69 2.04
N ALA A 71 12.52 -19.63 2.30
CA ALA A 71 13.18 -19.76 3.60
C ALA A 71 14.02 -18.51 3.95
N LEU A 72 14.75 -17.96 2.96
CA LEU A 72 15.49 -16.71 3.13
C LEU A 72 14.56 -15.50 3.36
N SER A 73 13.37 -15.50 2.75
CA SER A 73 12.37 -14.47 3.00
C SER A 73 11.87 -14.52 4.45
N ALA A 74 11.60 -15.71 4.99
CA ALA A 74 11.19 -15.85 6.39
C ALA A 74 12.28 -15.34 7.34
N LYS A 75 13.53 -15.73 7.12
CA LYS A 75 14.69 -15.22 7.89
C LYS A 75 14.82 -13.70 7.77
N ALA A 76 14.62 -13.15 6.57
CA ALA A 76 14.63 -11.70 6.36
C ALA A 76 13.47 -11.01 7.10
N GLY A 77 12.30 -11.65 7.17
CA GLY A 77 11.17 -11.16 7.96
C GLY A 77 11.49 -11.01 9.45
N ASP A 78 12.13 -12.02 10.04
CA ASP A 78 12.58 -11.97 11.43
C ASP A 78 13.64 -10.88 11.65
N LEU A 79 14.57 -10.73 10.73
CA LEU A 79 15.57 -9.66 10.77
C LEU A 79 14.94 -8.28 10.60
N PHE A 80 13.97 -8.14 9.72
CA PHE A 80 13.24 -6.88 9.53
C PHE A 80 12.50 -6.46 10.80
N LEU A 81 11.82 -7.40 11.46
CA LEU A 81 11.03 -7.10 12.66
C LEU A 81 11.90 -6.87 13.89
N ASN A 82 12.95 -7.70 14.10
CA ASN A 82 13.67 -7.79 15.38
C ASN A 82 15.16 -7.41 15.29
N GLY A 83 15.72 -7.32 14.08
CA GLY A 83 17.16 -7.15 13.91
C GLY A 83 17.62 -5.70 13.91
N THR A 84 18.81 -5.45 14.43
CA THR A 84 19.55 -4.21 14.15
C THR A 84 20.25 -4.39 12.81
N LEU A 85 19.87 -3.57 11.82
CA LEU A 85 20.31 -3.70 10.44
C LEU A 85 21.19 -2.52 10.02
N PRO A 86 22.08 -2.71 9.01
CA PRO A 86 22.84 -1.59 8.45
C PRO A 86 21.93 -0.47 7.93
N LEU A 87 22.32 0.78 8.18
CA LEU A 87 21.63 1.95 7.67
C LEU A 87 22.60 2.85 6.90
N GLY A 88 22.46 2.84 5.59
CA GLY A 88 23.34 3.61 4.72
C GLY A 88 24.75 3.01 4.58
N ASP A 89 25.71 3.88 4.25
CA ASP A 89 27.10 3.50 3.88
C ASP A 89 28.14 4.12 4.81
N ARG A 90 27.73 4.77 5.91
CA ARG A 90 28.62 5.45 6.88
C ARG A 90 28.68 4.76 8.25
N GLY A 91 28.43 3.44 8.28
CA GLY A 91 28.55 2.65 9.52
C GLY A 91 27.38 2.80 10.49
N HIS A 92 26.32 3.52 10.11
CA HIS A 92 25.10 3.58 10.93
C HIS A 92 24.36 2.24 10.92
N THR A 93 23.66 1.99 12.00
CA THR A 93 22.73 0.86 12.13
C THR A 93 21.36 1.38 12.56
N GLN A 94 20.35 0.57 12.39
CA GLN A 94 18.96 0.89 12.75
C GLN A 94 18.34 -0.28 13.50
N SER A 95 18.05 -0.09 14.78
CA SER A 95 17.21 -1.01 15.55
C SER A 95 15.75 -0.93 15.09
N PRO A 96 14.87 -1.85 15.51
CA PRO A 96 13.44 -1.73 15.28
C PRO A 96 12.85 -0.44 15.85
N GLU A 97 13.28 -0.03 17.03
CA GLU A 97 12.84 1.19 17.72
C GLU A 97 13.28 2.45 16.96
N ASP A 98 14.53 2.47 16.47
CA ASP A 98 15.03 3.58 15.64
C ASP A 98 14.23 3.70 14.34
N TYR A 99 13.90 2.56 13.71
CA TYR A 99 13.07 2.52 12.52
C TYR A 99 11.68 3.10 12.81
N VAL A 100 11.00 2.65 13.88
CA VAL A 100 9.69 3.14 14.29
C VAL A 100 9.71 4.64 14.54
N ALA A 101 10.68 5.12 15.32
CA ALA A 101 10.81 6.53 15.64
C ALA A 101 11.11 7.39 14.41
N THR A 102 12.05 6.95 13.54
CA THR A 102 12.45 7.71 12.36
C THR A 102 11.34 7.77 11.32
N LEU A 103 10.69 6.63 11.03
CA LEU A 103 9.58 6.58 10.10
C LEU A 103 8.42 7.46 10.57
N SER A 104 8.07 7.38 11.87
CA SER A 104 7.03 8.22 12.46
C SER A 104 7.33 9.71 12.24
N ARG A 105 8.56 10.14 12.50
CA ARG A 105 8.99 11.55 12.38
C ARG A 105 8.96 12.06 10.94
N THR A 106 9.15 11.21 9.94
CA THR A 106 9.20 11.65 8.54
C THR A 106 7.90 11.44 7.78
N SER A 107 7.12 10.42 8.13
CA SER A 107 5.85 10.09 7.46
C SER A 107 4.60 10.60 8.18
N GLY A 108 4.72 10.88 9.49
CA GLY A 108 3.61 11.28 10.36
C GLY A 108 2.77 10.11 10.90
N LEU A 109 3.15 8.85 10.64
CA LEU A 109 2.47 7.67 11.22
C LEU A 109 2.83 7.54 12.71
N PRO A 110 1.85 7.38 13.64
CA PRO A 110 2.14 7.06 15.03
C PRO A 110 2.89 5.74 15.20
N HIS A 111 3.68 5.61 16.26
CA HIS A 111 4.49 4.42 16.56
C HIS A 111 3.66 3.13 16.53
N VAL A 112 2.46 3.12 17.13
CA VAL A 112 1.57 1.96 17.14
C VAL A 112 1.17 1.52 15.73
N MET A 113 0.97 2.46 14.80
CA MET A 113 0.63 2.14 13.41
C MET A 113 1.84 1.64 12.65
N VAL A 114 3.03 2.20 12.89
CA VAL A 114 4.29 1.70 12.30
C VAL A 114 4.53 0.26 12.72
N ARG A 115 4.42 -0.06 14.03
CA ARG A 115 4.57 -1.43 14.54
C ARG A 115 3.55 -2.41 13.94
N ARG A 116 2.28 -1.99 13.78
CA ARG A 116 1.26 -2.82 13.10
C ARG A 116 1.61 -3.09 11.63
N ASN A 117 2.17 -2.09 10.92
CA ASN A 117 2.63 -2.28 9.55
C ASN A 117 3.87 -3.19 9.49
N MET A 118 4.80 -3.08 10.45
CA MET A 118 5.93 -4.02 10.58
C MET A 118 5.44 -5.47 10.74
N ALA A 119 4.46 -5.69 11.63
CA ALA A 119 3.89 -7.02 11.85
C ALA A 119 3.23 -7.59 10.57
N LYS A 120 2.56 -6.76 9.77
CA LYS A 120 2.01 -7.17 8.47
C LYS A 120 3.10 -7.60 7.49
N LEU A 121 4.18 -6.83 7.38
CA LEU A 121 5.33 -7.18 6.52
C LEU A 121 6.01 -8.46 7.00
N HIS A 122 6.25 -8.59 8.29
CA HIS A 122 6.79 -9.82 8.89
C HIS A 122 5.92 -11.04 8.54
N TYR A 123 4.60 -10.92 8.72
CA TYR A 123 3.67 -12.00 8.37
C TYR A 123 3.79 -12.40 6.90
N ALA A 124 3.75 -11.44 5.98
CA ALA A 124 3.88 -11.70 4.55
C ALA A 124 5.19 -12.39 4.18
N MET A 125 6.28 -12.06 4.86
CA MET A 125 7.61 -12.65 4.62
C MET A 125 7.74 -14.06 5.20
N THR A 126 7.23 -14.28 6.41
CA THR A 126 7.33 -15.58 7.11
C THR A 126 6.35 -16.62 6.59
N HIS A 127 5.22 -16.18 6.00
CA HIS A 127 4.20 -17.04 5.39
C HIS A 127 4.23 -17.00 3.85
N LEU A 128 5.37 -16.59 3.26
CA LEU A 128 5.47 -16.40 1.81
C LEU A 128 5.15 -17.67 1.01
N GLY A 129 5.44 -18.87 1.57
CA GLY A 129 5.06 -20.13 0.95
C GLY A 129 3.55 -20.28 0.79
N GLU A 130 2.77 -19.94 1.82
CA GLU A 130 1.31 -19.97 1.80
C GLU A 130 0.75 -18.92 0.84
N VAL A 131 1.32 -17.71 0.87
CA VAL A 131 0.97 -16.62 -0.06
C VAL A 131 1.14 -17.08 -1.51
N LEU A 132 2.29 -17.62 -1.85
CA LEU A 132 2.58 -18.07 -3.22
C LEU A 132 1.74 -19.29 -3.61
N ASN A 133 1.48 -20.20 -2.67
CA ASN A 133 0.58 -21.33 -2.91
C ASN A 133 -0.83 -20.86 -3.29
N GLY A 134 -1.38 -19.89 -2.55
CA GLY A 134 -2.68 -19.31 -2.88
C GLY A 134 -2.67 -18.57 -4.23
N LEU A 135 -1.71 -17.68 -4.46
CA LEU A 135 -1.59 -16.93 -5.70
C LEU A 135 -1.37 -17.81 -6.93
N SER A 136 -0.68 -18.94 -6.81
CA SER A 136 -0.43 -19.91 -7.88
C SER A 136 -1.48 -21.02 -7.95
N ARG A 137 -2.49 -21.01 -7.05
CA ARG A 137 -3.55 -22.03 -6.98
C ARG A 137 -3.00 -23.44 -6.78
N GLY A 138 -2.04 -23.60 -5.87
CA GLY A 138 -1.48 -24.89 -5.53
C GLY A 138 -0.46 -25.43 -6.54
N LEU A 139 0.15 -24.58 -7.35
CA LEU A 139 1.25 -24.99 -8.22
C LEU A 139 2.42 -25.52 -7.37
N ASP A 140 2.99 -26.66 -7.77
CA ASP A 140 4.32 -27.06 -7.29
C ASP A 140 5.35 -26.03 -7.77
N LEU A 141 5.74 -25.15 -6.84
CA LEU A 141 6.64 -24.03 -7.14
C LEU A 141 8.04 -24.49 -7.58
N SER A 142 8.43 -25.76 -7.32
CA SER A 142 9.68 -26.31 -7.81
C SER A 142 9.74 -26.37 -9.36
N ILE A 143 8.59 -26.36 -10.01
CA ILE A 143 8.47 -26.27 -11.48
C ILE A 143 9.13 -24.98 -11.99
N LEU A 144 9.07 -23.89 -11.25
CA LEU A 144 9.66 -22.60 -11.62
C LEU A 144 11.19 -22.64 -11.61
N ASP A 145 11.82 -23.60 -10.90
CA ASP A 145 13.26 -23.73 -10.84
C ASP A 145 13.85 -24.11 -12.21
N ARG A 146 13.15 -24.94 -12.95
CA ARG A 146 13.52 -25.38 -14.31
C ARG A 146 12.68 -24.73 -15.41
N GLY A 147 11.54 -24.11 -15.05
CA GLY A 147 10.56 -23.56 -15.96
C GLY A 147 9.66 -24.61 -16.62
N PHE A 148 9.78 -25.89 -16.23
CA PHE A 148 8.92 -26.97 -16.65
C PHE A 148 8.85 -28.09 -15.62
N GLY A 149 7.77 -28.86 -15.66
CA GLY A 149 7.57 -30.04 -14.82
C GLY A 149 6.26 -30.74 -15.15
N GLU A 150 5.82 -31.59 -14.24
CA GLU A 150 4.54 -32.26 -14.33
C GLU A 150 3.83 -32.17 -12.99
N GLN A 151 2.53 -31.92 -13.01
CA GLN A 151 1.67 -31.90 -11.85
C GLN A 151 0.31 -32.51 -12.20
N PHE A 152 -0.16 -33.49 -11.41
CA PHE A 152 -1.42 -34.21 -11.64
C PHE A 152 -1.50 -34.81 -13.06
N GLY A 153 -0.42 -35.38 -13.58
CA GLY A 153 -0.35 -35.97 -14.93
C GLY A 153 -0.34 -34.94 -16.06
N THR A 154 -0.30 -33.65 -15.76
CA THR A 154 -0.27 -32.59 -16.75
C THR A 154 1.13 -31.97 -16.85
N LYS A 155 1.67 -31.93 -18.07
CA LYS A 155 2.93 -31.21 -18.35
C LYS A 155 2.70 -29.70 -18.21
N LEU A 156 3.59 -29.04 -17.50
CA LEU A 156 3.54 -27.60 -17.23
C LEU A 156 4.84 -26.95 -17.65
N SER A 157 4.74 -25.81 -18.34
CA SER A 157 5.91 -24.97 -18.58
C SER A 157 5.55 -23.52 -18.31
N PHE A 158 6.45 -22.85 -17.58
CA PHE A 158 6.33 -21.45 -17.23
C PHE A 158 7.58 -20.67 -17.66
N TYR A 159 7.38 -19.42 -17.98
CA TYR A 159 8.48 -18.50 -18.27
C TYR A 159 8.20 -17.13 -17.63
N PRO A 160 9.26 -16.42 -17.22
CA PRO A 160 9.12 -15.10 -16.64
C PRO A 160 8.75 -14.05 -17.68
N THR A 161 7.85 -13.15 -17.31
CA THR A 161 7.32 -12.10 -18.18
C THR A 161 8.19 -10.83 -18.20
N ALA A 162 9.13 -10.69 -17.24
CA ALA A 162 9.93 -9.49 -17.07
C ALA A 162 11.38 -9.82 -16.68
N SER A 163 12.29 -8.91 -16.99
CA SER A 163 13.68 -8.98 -16.54
C SER A 163 13.84 -8.51 -15.08
N ALA A 164 13.00 -7.58 -14.65
CA ALA A 164 12.89 -7.06 -13.29
C ALA A 164 11.47 -6.55 -13.03
N LEU A 165 11.14 -6.34 -11.75
CA LEU A 165 9.96 -5.62 -11.31
C LEU A 165 10.35 -4.19 -10.92
N GLY A 166 9.84 -3.21 -11.64
CA GLY A 166 9.98 -1.79 -11.32
C GLY A 166 8.94 -1.34 -10.31
N LEU A 167 9.35 -0.50 -9.35
CA LEU A 167 8.49 -0.07 -8.25
C LEU A 167 8.62 1.43 -8.02
N VAL A 168 7.53 2.16 -8.17
CA VAL A 168 7.43 3.57 -7.76
C VAL A 168 6.57 3.62 -6.51
N MET A 169 7.23 3.62 -5.34
CA MET A 169 6.60 3.44 -4.03
C MET A 169 6.05 4.75 -3.46
N PRO A 170 4.94 4.68 -2.71
CA PRO A 170 4.37 5.83 -2.02
C PRO A 170 5.01 6.04 -0.64
N SER A 171 4.61 7.13 0.04
CA SER A 171 5.01 7.42 1.43
C SER A 171 3.88 7.25 2.45
N ASN A 172 2.70 6.73 2.06
CA ASN A 172 1.52 6.73 2.91
C ASN A 172 1.46 5.58 3.92
N SER A 173 1.97 4.37 3.56
CA SER A 173 1.90 3.20 4.44
C SER A 173 3.03 2.22 4.15
N PRO A 174 3.79 1.78 5.17
CA PRO A 174 4.86 0.79 5.00
C PRO A 174 4.39 -0.56 4.44
N ALA A 175 3.18 -1.00 4.82
CA ALA A 175 2.67 -2.32 4.45
C ALA A 175 2.50 -2.53 2.94
N VAL A 176 2.42 -1.47 2.12
CA VAL A 176 2.38 -1.59 0.65
C VAL A 176 3.61 -2.27 0.07
N ASN A 177 4.72 -2.27 0.82
CA ASN A 177 5.92 -3.02 0.42
C ASN A 177 5.71 -4.54 0.38
N SER A 178 4.65 -5.07 1.02
CA SER A 178 4.33 -6.50 0.93
C SER A 178 4.02 -6.97 -0.50
N LEU A 179 3.58 -6.08 -1.37
CA LEU A 179 3.19 -6.41 -2.74
C LEU A 179 4.37 -6.88 -3.60
N TRP A 180 5.57 -6.38 -3.36
CA TRP A 180 6.75 -6.77 -4.15
C TRP A 180 7.56 -7.93 -3.54
N ILE A 181 7.37 -8.24 -2.26
CA ILE A 181 8.11 -9.30 -1.57
C ILE A 181 8.08 -10.64 -2.32
N PRO A 182 6.94 -11.09 -2.87
CA PRO A 182 6.88 -12.33 -3.65
C PRO A 182 7.81 -12.38 -4.86
N ALA A 183 8.17 -11.23 -5.44
CA ALA A 183 9.04 -11.17 -6.63
C ALA A 183 10.40 -11.83 -6.39
N ILE A 184 10.95 -11.73 -5.19
CA ILE A 184 12.26 -12.32 -4.86
C ILE A 184 12.20 -13.84 -4.93
N ALA A 185 11.20 -14.48 -4.29
CA ALA A 185 11.01 -15.92 -4.36
C ALA A 185 10.64 -16.39 -5.79
N LEU A 186 9.96 -15.53 -6.57
CA LEU A 186 9.68 -15.72 -7.98
C LEU A 186 10.88 -15.40 -8.90
N LYS A 187 12.08 -15.29 -8.33
CA LYS A 187 13.37 -15.09 -9.05
C LYS A 187 13.37 -13.84 -9.95
N THR A 188 12.69 -12.80 -9.51
CA THR A 188 12.60 -11.53 -10.22
C THR A 188 13.26 -10.43 -9.40
N PRO A 189 14.36 -9.81 -9.87
CA PRO A 189 15.00 -8.67 -9.22
C PRO A 189 14.03 -7.50 -9.13
N VAL A 190 14.19 -6.67 -8.10
CA VAL A 190 13.36 -5.48 -7.88
C VAL A 190 14.17 -4.19 -8.05
N VAL A 191 13.54 -3.19 -8.64
CA VAL A 191 14.12 -1.86 -8.90
C VAL A 191 13.18 -0.82 -8.30
N ILE A 192 13.56 -0.27 -7.15
CA ILE A 192 12.68 0.51 -6.29
C ILE A 192 13.05 2.00 -6.35
N LYS A 193 12.07 2.84 -6.70
CA LYS A 193 12.08 4.26 -6.38
C LYS A 193 11.28 4.43 -5.10
N PRO A 194 11.91 4.77 -3.96
CA PRO A 194 11.20 4.94 -2.69
C PRO A 194 10.32 6.19 -2.68
N GLY A 195 9.38 6.23 -1.75
CA GLY A 195 8.68 7.46 -1.39
C GLY A 195 9.65 8.48 -0.79
N LYS A 196 9.38 9.77 -1.01
CA LYS A 196 10.31 10.84 -0.58
C LYS A 196 10.43 10.93 0.94
N GLU A 197 9.31 10.81 1.64
CA GLU A 197 9.22 10.92 3.09
C GLU A 197 9.42 9.57 3.80
N GLU A 198 9.37 8.46 3.01
CA GLU A 198 9.42 7.08 3.51
C GLU A 198 10.41 6.22 2.69
N PRO A 199 11.71 6.52 2.69
CA PRO A 199 12.73 5.65 2.11
C PRO A 199 13.12 4.48 3.01
N TRP A 200 12.67 4.48 4.27
CA TRP A 200 13.12 3.61 5.35
C TRP A 200 12.69 2.16 5.17
N THR A 201 11.41 1.93 4.89
CA THR A 201 10.87 0.56 4.76
C THR A 201 11.51 -0.21 3.63
N PRO A 202 11.53 0.27 2.38
CA PRO A 202 12.17 -0.49 1.31
C PRO A 202 13.68 -0.65 1.56
N TYR A 203 14.37 0.34 2.13
CA TYR A 203 15.79 0.21 2.44
C TYR A 203 16.04 -0.85 3.51
N ARG A 204 15.29 -0.82 4.62
CA ARG A 204 15.38 -1.80 5.71
C ARG A 204 15.04 -3.22 5.24
N LEU A 205 14.01 -3.39 4.40
CA LEU A 205 13.68 -4.68 3.79
C LEU A 205 14.82 -5.22 2.93
N ILE A 206 15.43 -4.37 2.09
CA ILE A 206 16.59 -4.75 1.28
C ILE A 206 17.74 -5.21 2.17
N GLN A 207 18.07 -4.47 3.24
CA GLN A 207 19.13 -4.86 4.17
C GLN A 207 18.80 -6.16 4.89
N ALA A 208 17.55 -6.40 5.26
CA ALA A 208 17.10 -7.65 5.87
C ALA A 208 17.28 -8.83 4.91
N PHE A 209 16.88 -8.70 3.64
CA PHE A 209 17.08 -9.73 2.62
C PHE A 209 18.57 -10.03 2.37
N ILE A 210 19.40 -8.99 2.24
CA ILE A 210 20.86 -9.16 2.02
C ILE A 210 21.50 -9.85 3.24
N THR A 211 21.15 -9.42 4.45
CA THR A 211 21.66 -10.03 5.70
C THR A 211 21.16 -11.47 5.86
N ALA A 212 19.99 -11.82 5.38
CA ALA A 212 19.47 -13.19 5.36
C ALA A 212 20.23 -14.10 4.40
N GLY A 213 20.86 -13.56 3.34
CA GLY A 213 21.64 -14.29 2.35
C GLY A 213 21.12 -14.19 0.91
N VAL A 214 20.13 -13.34 0.65
CA VAL A 214 19.68 -13.07 -0.72
C VAL A 214 20.75 -12.23 -1.43
N PRO A 215 21.11 -12.55 -2.70
CA PRO A 215 22.12 -11.80 -3.44
C PRO A 215 21.79 -10.30 -3.52
N ALA A 216 22.75 -9.46 -3.16
CA ALA A 216 22.57 -8.00 -3.16
C ALA A 216 22.20 -7.47 -4.56
N GLU A 217 22.69 -8.13 -5.61
CA GLU A 217 22.39 -7.81 -7.00
C GLU A 217 20.91 -7.84 -7.34
N ALA A 218 20.11 -8.55 -6.55
CA ALA A 218 18.64 -8.61 -6.72
C ALA A 218 17.93 -7.27 -6.47
N PHE A 219 18.63 -6.29 -5.87
CA PHE A 219 18.02 -5.06 -5.39
C PHE A 219 18.63 -3.81 -6.04
N GLY A 220 17.78 -3.02 -6.68
CA GLY A 220 18.04 -1.63 -7.05
C GLY A 220 17.25 -0.69 -6.14
N PHE A 221 17.91 0.36 -5.60
CA PHE A 221 17.25 1.39 -4.80
C PHE A 221 17.69 2.75 -5.34
N TYR A 222 16.75 3.47 -5.95
CA TYR A 222 17.02 4.67 -6.72
C TYR A 222 16.05 5.79 -6.33
N ALA A 223 16.45 6.66 -5.42
CA ALA A 223 15.75 7.93 -5.28
C ALA A 223 16.00 8.74 -6.56
N THR A 224 14.93 9.17 -7.21
CA THR A 224 15.00 9.82 -8.52
C THR A 224 13.78 10.72 -8.73
N ASP A 225 13.87 11.59 -9.73
CA ASP A 225 12.80 12.46 -10.21
C ASP A 225 11.73 11.71 -11.03
N HIS A 226 10.84 12.47 -11.66
CA HIS A 226 9.78 11.92 -12.49
C HIS A 226 10.31 11.18 -13.73
N ASP A 227 11.39 11.69 -14.36
CA ASP A 227 11.98 11.09 -15.55
C ASP A 227 12.67 9.76 -15.21
N GLY A 228 13.35 9.71 -14.07
CA GLY A 228 13.93 8.46 -13.57
C GLY A 228 12.86 7.46 -13.16
N ALA A 229 11.76 7.90 -12.55
CA ALA A 229 10.61 7.05 -12.25
C ALA A 229 9.98 6.47 -13.53
N ALA A 230 9.75 7.30 -14.54
CA ALA A 230 9.26 6.86 -15.86
C ALA A 230 10.23 5.86 -16.52
N THR A 231 11.54 6.05 -16.35
CA THR A 231 12.56 5.11 -16.84
C THR A 231 12.42 3.74 -16.15
N ILE A 232 12.23 3.70 -14.83
CA ILE A 232 11.99 2.44 -14.10
C ILE A 232 10.73 1.75 -14.64
N LEU A 233 9.61 2.48 -14.70
CA LEU A 233 8.31 1.93 -15.14
C LEU A 233 8.36 1.33 -16.55
N ASN A 234 9.05 1.98 -17.47
CA ASN A 234 9.07 1.58 -18.88
C ASN A 234 10.19 0.58 -19.24
N SER A 235 11.19 0.38 -18.35
CA SER A 235 12.36 -0.42 -18.70
C SER A 235 12.48 -1.75 -17.97
N CYS A 236 11.70 -1.99 -16.90
CA CYS A 236 11.78 -3.23 -16.11
C CYS A 236 11.01 -4.41 -16.72
N GLY A 237 10.10 -4.17 -17.65
CA GLY A 237 9.24 -5.18 -18.28
C GLY A 237 7.93 -5.42 -17.51
N ARG A 238 7.92 -5.35 -16.19
CA ARG A 238 6.75 -5.26 -15.32
C ARG A 238 7.00 -4.21 -14.25
N ALA A 239 5.97 -3.45 -13.89
CA ALA A 239 6.13 -2.42 -12.87
C ALA A 239 4.85 -2.20 -12.06
N LEU A 240 5.01 -1.68 -10.83
CA LEU A 240 3.93 -1.15 -10.00
C LEU A 240 4.13 0.36 -9.83
N ILE A 241 3.06 1.12 -9.96
CA ILE A 241 3.04 2.55 -9.66
C ILE A 241 1.94 2.84 -8.65
N PHE A 242 2.29 3.60 -7.62
CA PHE A 242 1.36 4.11 -6.61
C PHE A 242 1.22 5.62 -6.78
N GLY A 243 -0.01 6.10 -6.75
CA GLY A 243 -0.29 7.53 -6.85
C GLY A 243 -1.75 7.85 -7.09
N ASP A 244 -2.06 9.13 -7.13
CA ASP A 244 -3.39 9.61 -7.48
C ASP A 244 -3.70 9.41 -8.99
N LYS A 245 -4.95 9.69 -9.37
CA LYS A 245 -5.40 9.53 -10.75
C LYS A 245 -4.59 10.38 -11.73
N SER A 246 -4.16 11.58 -11.33
CA SER A 246 -3.42 12.50 -12.20
C SER A 246 -2.03 11.92 -12.55
N THR A 247 -1.40 11.26 -11.59
CA THR A 247 -0.07 10.63 -11.75
C THR A 247 -0.16 9.33 -12.55
N THR A 248 -1.21 8.53 -12.34
CA THR A 248 -1.29 7.15 -12.86
C THR A 248 -2.00 7.04 -14.20
N GLN A 249 -2.88 7.99 -14.54
CA GLN A 249 -3.72 7.92 -15.75
C GLN A 249 -2.94 7.71 -17.06
N GLN A 250 -1.74 8.27 -17.17
CA GLN A 250 -0.90 8.12 -18.36
C GLN A 250 -0.46 6.67 -18.61
N TYR A 251 -0.52 5.81 -17.60
CA TYR A 251 -0.15 4.39 -17.68
C TYR A 251 -1.35 3.44 -17.80
N ALA A 252 -2.59 3.96 -17.77
CA ALA A 252 -3.82 3.17 -17.68
C ALA A 252 -4.00 2.12 -18.82
N HIS A 253 -3.36 2.34 -19.97
CA HIS A 253 -3.44 1.42 -21.11
C HIS A 253 -2.19 0.56 -21.29
N ASN A 254 -1.24 0.59 -20.35
CA ASN A 254 -0.04 -0.24 -20.41
C ASN A 254 -0.18 -1.47 -19.50
N PRO A 255 -0.46 -2.68 -20.05
CA PRO A 255 -0.65 -3.89 -19.25
C PRO A 255 0.64 -4.38 -18.55
N ALA A 256 1.78 -3.79 -18.87
CA ALA A 256 3.04 -4.07 -18.16
C ALA A 256 3.17 -3.28 -16.86
N ILE A 257 2.31 -2.29 -16.63
CA ILE A 257 2.33 -1.43 -15.44
C ILE A 257 1.02 -1.61 -14.67
N GLN A 258 1.10 -2.16 -13.48
CA GLN A 258 -0.02 -2.26 -12.57
C GLN A 258 -0.16 -0.97 -11.78
N ILE A 259 -1.34 -0.38 -11.82
CA ILE A 259 -1.64 0.89 -11.17
C ILE A 259 -2.30 0.62 -9.82
N HIS A 260 -1.71 1.19 -8.78
CA HIS A 260 -2.26 1.24 -7.43
C HIS A 260 -2.67 2.69 -7.11
N GLY A 261 -3.88 3.03 -7.56
CA GLY A 261 -4.48 4.36 -7.39
C GLY A 261 -5.33 4.47 -6.12
N PRO A 262 -6.23 5.46 -6.06
CA PRO A 262 -7.26 5.51 -5.04
C PRO A 262 -8.11 4.24 -5.08
N GLY A 263 -8.32 3.61 -3.91
CA GLY A 263 -9.04 2.36 -3.80
C GLY A 263 -10.55 2.52 -3.83
N TRP A 264 -11.05 3.68 -3.39
CA TRP A 264 -12.49 3.94 -3.21
C TRP A 264 -13.22 2.80 -2.52
N SER A 265 -12.58 2.23 -1.49
CA SER A 265 -13.11 1.06 -0.76
C SER A 265 -14.42 1.41 -0.04
N LYS A 266 -15.34 0.46 0.02
CA LYS A 266 -16.73 0.72 0.42
C LYS A 266 -17.33 -0.37 1.29
N PHE A 267 -18.31 0.06 2.11
CA PHE A 267 -19.34 -0.85 2.61
C PHE A 267 -20.61 -0.67 1.78
N VAL A 268 -21.28 -1.77 1.51
CA VAL A 268 -22.60 -1.82 0.89
C VAL A 268 -23.51 -2.63 1.81
N LEU A 269 -24.56 -2.02 2.34
CA LEU A 269 -25.57 -2.73 3.15
C LEU A 269 -26.75 -3.14 2.27
N GLY A 270 -27.12 -4.42 2.29
CA GLY A 270 -28.30 -4.92 1.61
C GLY A 270 -29.59 -4.51 2.33
N GLU A 271 -30.71 -4.53 1.60
CA GLU A 271 -32.03 -4.22 2.15
C GLU A 271 -32.42 -5.16 3.28
N ASP A 272 -31.97 -6.41 3.25
CA ASP A 272 -32.21 -7.45 4.24
C ASP A 272 -31.45 -7.25 5.57
N CYS A 273 -30.33 -6.52 5.55
CA CYS A 273 -29.47 -6.33 6.71
C CYS A 273 -29.45 -4.89 7.23
N VAL A 274 -29.92 -3.90 6.47
CA VAL A 274 -29.72 -2.47 6.81
C VAL A 274 -30.44 -2.06 8.09
N ASP A 275 -31.53 -2.71 8.48
CA ASP A 275 -32.26 -2.35 9.71
C ASP A 275 -31.47 -2.72 10.98
N GLN A 276 -30.51 -3.65 10.87
CA GLN A 276 -29.57 -4.00 11.94
C GLN A 276 -28.28 -3.17 11.89
N TRP A 277 -28.25 -2.03 11.22
CA TRP A 277 -27.06 -1.21 10.99
C TRP A 277 -26.24 -0.91 12.27
N ARG A 278 -26.89 -0.86 13.42
CA ARG A 278 -26.21 -0.60 14.71
C ARG A 278 -25.17 -1.65 15.06
N ASP A 279 -25.38 -2.89 14.66
CA ASP A 279 -24.47 -4.02 14.89
C ASP A 279 -23.19 -3.88 14.04
N TYR A 280 -23.21 -3.05 13.00
CA TYR A 280 -22.11 -2.88 12.05
C TYR A 280 -21.33 -1.56 12.22
N ILE A 281 -21.77 -0.67 13.10
CA ILE A 281 -21.11 0.64 13.29
C ILE A 281 -19.65 0.49 13.67
N ASP A 282 -19.30 -0.47 14.52
CA ASP A 282 -17.92 -0.64 14.99
C ASP A 282 -17.00 -1.09 13.87
N VAL A 283 -17.42 -2.03 13.04
CA VAL A 283 -16.61 -2.50 11.90
C VAL A 283 -16.46 -1.42 10.83
N MET A 284 -17.52 -0.64 10.57
CA MET A 284 -17.47 0.49 9.63
C MET A 284 -16.55 1.61 10.15
N ALA A 285 -16.70 2.01 11.41
CA ALA A 285 -15.87 3.05 12.03
C ALA A 285 -14.38 2.65 12.07
N GLY A 286 -14.09 1.39 12.41
CA GLY A 286 -12.74 0.82 12.34
C GLY A 286 -12.19 0.88 10.93
N ALA A 287 -12.94 0.40 9.93
CA ALA A 287 -12.51 0.41 8.54
C ALA A 287 -12.23 1.83 7.98
N ILE A 288 -12.93 2.85 8.47
CA ILE A 288 -12.68 4.26 8.09
C ILE A 288 -11.40 4.78 8.76
N SER A 289 -11.16 4.46 10.04
CA SER A 289 -10.14 5.15 10.85
C SER A 289 -8.86 4.35 11.11
N ASP A 290 -8.85 3.04 10.89
CA ASP A 290 -7.65 2.23 11.09
C ASP A 290 -6.48 2.73 10.23
N ASN A 291 -5.26 2.57 10.74
CA ASN A 291 -4.05 3.09 10.10
C ASN A 291 -4.11 4.61 9.81
N GLY A 292 -4.90 5.36 10.60
CA GLY A 292 -5.09 6.78 10.40
C GLY A 292 -5.83 7.17 9.11
N GLY A 293 -6.60 6.24 8.51
CA GLY A 293 -7.26 6.45 7.24
C GLY A 293 -6.31 6.52 6.03
N ARG A 294 -5.07 5.99 6.15
CA ARG A 294 -4.01 6.15 5.15
C ARG A 294 -3.87 5.02 4.15
N SER A 295 -4.70 4.00 4.25
CA SER A 295 -4.65 2.84 3.34
C SER A 295 -5.72 2.96 2.27
N CYS A 296 -5.40 2.59 1.03
CA CYS A 296 -6.38 2.52 -0.08
C CYS A 296 -7.54 1.54 0.19
N ILE A 297 -7.38 0.66 1.18
CA ILE A 297 -8.43 -0.25 1.66
C ILE A 297 -9.24 0.31 2.83
N ASN A 298 -8.96 1.54 3.33
CA ASN A 298 -9.89 2.19 4.25
C ASN A 298 -11.21 2.49 3.54
N ALA A 299 -12.32 2.26 4.23
CA ALA A 299 -13.63 2.58 3.67
C ALA A 299 -13.80 4.09 3.51
N SER A 300 -14.01 4.54 2.28
CA SER A 300 -14.23 5.94 1.90
C SER A 300 -15.70 6.25 1.61
N ALA A 301 -16.55 5.20 1.50
CA ALA A 301 -17.99 5.36 1.39
C ALA A 301 -18.74 4.22 2.08
N ILE A 302 -19.88 4.55 2.65
CA ILE A 302 -20.88 3.62 3.20
C ILE A 302 -22.16 3.81 2.39
N VAL A 303 -22.60 2.77 1.68
CA VAL A 303 -23.73 2.80 0.75
C VAL A 303 -24.88 2.01 1.36
N VAL A 304 -26.02 2.67 1.51
CA VAL A 304 -27.16 2.09 2.22
C VAL A 304 -28.47 2.38 1.50
N PRO A 305 -29.45 1.46 1.49
CA PRO A 305 -30.76 1.71 0.85
C PRO A 305 -31.66 2.64 1.67
N ARG A 306 -31.46 2.73 2.98
CA ARG A 306 -32.16 3.60 3.92
C ARG A 306 -31.33 3.83 5.18
N HIS A 307 -31.79 4.63 6.11
CA HIS A 307 -31.10 4.97 7.38
C HIS A 307 -29.76 5.73 7.19
N GLY A 308 -29.55 6.38 6.03
CA GLY A 308 -28.28 7.05 5.77
C GLY A 308 -27.98 8.16 6.79
N ALA A 309 -28.98 8.93 7.22
CA ALA A 309 -28.79 9.99 8.20
C ALA A 309 -28.42 9.44 9.59
N GLU A 310 -29.11 8.37 10.05
CA GLU A 310 -28.86 7.74 11.35
C GLU A 310 -27.51 7.06 11.41
N ILE A 311 -27.10 6.40 10.31
CA ILE A 311 -25.79 5.76 10.19
C ILE A 311 -24.69 6.80 10.17
N ALA A 312 -24.86 7.88 9.40
CA ALA A 312 -23.90 8.99 9.35
C ALA A 312 -23.73 9.64 10.72
N ASP A 313 -24.84 9.85 11.45
CA ASP A 313 -24.83 10.43 12.79
C ASP A 313 -24.10 9.53 13.80
N ALA A 314 -24.38 8.22 13.80
CA ALA A 314 -23.72 7.25 14.68
C ALA A 314 -22.22 7.14 14.40
N LEU A 315 -21.78 7.11 13.13
CA LEU A 315 -20.38 7.13 12.76
C LEU A 315 -19.72 8.44 13.16
N ALA A 316 -20.39 9.57 12.96
CA ALA A 316 -19.91 10.90 13.35
C ALA A 316 -19.77 11.02 14.87
N GLN A 317 -20.72 10.53 15.64
CA GLN A 317 -20.65 10.48 17.10
C GLN A 317 -19.45 9.70 17.60
N LYS A 318 -19.14 8.57 16.95
CA LYS A 318 -18.01 7.69 17.31
C LYS A 318 -16.67 8.26 16.90
N LEU A 319 -16.57 8.88 15.73
CA LEU A 319 -15.31 9.30 15.14
C LEU A 319 -15.00 10.79 15.37
N GLY A 320 -16.01 11.66 15.43
CA GLY A 320 -15.84 13.10 15.57
C GLY A 320 -15.04 13.58 16.77
N PRO A 321 -15.16 12.96 17.96
CA PRO A 321 -14.38 13.32 19.14
C PRO A 321 -12.88 13.02 19.07
N ILE A 322 -12.42 12.23 18.07
CA ILE A 322 -11.02 11.82 17.97
C ILE A 322 -10.13 13.04 17.74
N LEU A 323 -9.13 13.18 18.61
CA LEU A 323 -8.12 14.23 18.57
C LEU A 323 -6.75 13.65 18.22
N PRO A 324 -5.84 14.45 17.64
CA PRO A 324 -4.44 14.06 17.55
C PRO A 324 -3.84 13.89 18.96
N THR A 325 -2.99 12.91 19.11
CA THR A 325 -2.21 12.63 20.31
C THR A 325 -0.73 12.56 19.96
N PRO A 326 0.19 12.63 20.94
CA PRO A 326 1.60 12.40 20.66
C PRO A 326 1.82 11.10 19.86
N PRO A 327 2.74 11.06 18.90
CA PRO A 327 2.95 9.88 18.05
C PRO A 327 3.39 8.62 18.82
N GLU A 328 3.94 8.81 20.01
CA GLU A 328 4.38 7.76 20.92
C GLU A 328 3.22 7.13 21.74
N ASP A 329 2.04 7.76 21.73
CA ASP A 329 0.85 7.25 22.43
C ASP A 329 0.35 5.96 21.73
N ASP A 330 0.24 4.87 22.49
CA ASP A 330 -0.26 3.59 21.97
C ASP A 330 -1.75 3.64 21.56
N ASN A 331 -2.48 4.67 22.00
CA ASN A 331 -3.87 4.94 21.61
C ASN A 331 -3.99 5.91 20.43
N ALA A 332 -2.88 6.32 19.81
CA ALA A 332 -2.89 7.25 18.68
C ALA A 332 -3.73 6.70 17.53
N ARG A 333 -4.69 7.50 17.06
CA ARG A 333 -5.64 7.13 16.01
C ARG A 333 -5.56 7.99 14.75
N LEU A 334 -4.81 9.09 14.80
CA LEU A 334 -4.61 9.98 13.66
C LEU A 334 -3.16 10.01 13.23
N SER A 335 -2.94 10.12 11.93
CA SER A 335 -1.62 10.30 11.35
C SER A 335 -1.40 11.76 10.95
N GLY A 336 -0.22 12.30 11.27
CA GLY A 336 0.19 13.62 10.81
C GLY A 336 0.51 13.62 9.30
N PHE A 337 0.43 14.78 8.68
CA PHE A 337 0.83 14.95 7.28
C PHE A 337 2.31 15.40 7.22
N ALA A 338 3.13 14.64 6.50
CA ALA A 338 4.52 15.01 6.24
C ALA A 338 4.61 16.33 5.44
N ASN A 339 3.65 16.57 4.57
CA ASN A 339 3.46 17.83 3.87
C ASN A 339 2.15 18.50 4.33
N PRO A 340 2.21 19.57 5.14
CA PRO A 340 1.02 20.27 5.63
C PRO A 340 0.10 20.79 4.52
N LYS A 341 0.64 21.12 3.33
CA LYS A 341 -0.16 21.56 2.18
C LYS A 341 -1.16 20.50 1.71
N MET A 342 -0.89 19.22 1.99
CA MET A 342 -1.86 18.16 1.68
C MET A 342 -3.11 18.27 2.57
N ALA A 343 -2.95 18.59 3.85
CA ALA A 343 -4.08 18.84 4.74
C ALA A 343 -4.86 20.08 4.29
N ASP A 344 -4.19 21.16 3.85
CA ASP A 344 -4.84 22.35 3.31
C ASP A 344 -5.62 22.03 2.03
N PHE A 345 -5.05 21.20 1.16
CA PHE A 345 -5.72 20.75 -0.06
C PHE A 345 -6.97 19.92 0.26
N ILE A 346 -6.88 18.95 1.19
CA ILE A 346 -8.04 18.12 1.60
C ILE A 346 -9.12 18.98 2.22
N GLU A 347 -8.76 19.91 3.13
CA GLU A 347 -9.69 20.85 3.74
C GLU A 347 -10.42 21.66 2.67
N GLY A 348 -9.66 22.22 1.72
CA GLY A 348 -10.25 23.01 0.61
C GLY A 348 -11.18 22.19 -0.27
N GLN A 349 -10.86 20.92 -0.56
CA GLN A 349 -11.72 20.03 -1.34
C GLN A 349 -13.04 19.71 -0.63
N ILE A 350 -12.99 19.50 0.70
CA ILE A 350 -14.18 19.24 1.50
C ILE A 350 -15.04 20.51 1.58
N GLU A 351 -14.45 21.65 1.89
CA GLU A 351 -15.17 22.94 1.96
C GLU A 351 -15.82 23.31 0.64
N GLU A 352 -15.12 23.13 -0.48
CA GLU A 352 -15.67 23.38 -1.81
C GLU A 352 -16.82 22.43 -2.12
N GLY A 353 -16.66 21.14 -1.80
CA GLY A 353 -17.73 20.17 -2.00
C GLY A 353 -18.97 20.47 -1.17
N LEU A 354 -18.82 20.95 0.08
CA LEU A 354 -19.94 21.29 0.96
C LEU A 354 -20.73 22.51 0.49
N LYS A 355 -20.22 23.35 -0.42
CA LYS A 355 -20.99 24.43 -1.05
C LYS A 355 -22.01 23.88 -2.04
N THR A 356 -21.82 22.69 -2.56
CA THR A 356 -22.80 22.01 -3.42
C THR A 356 -23.93 21.47 -2.57
N PRO A 357 -25.21 21.78 -2.87
CA PRO A 357 -26.36 21.22 -2.15
C PRO A 357 -26.38 19.69 -2.18
N GLY A 358 -26.89 19.07 -1.12
CA GLY A 358 -27.04 17.60 -1.04
C GLY A 358 -25.92 16.89 -0.27
N ALA A 359 -25.09 17.64 0.49
CA ALA A 359 -24.16 17.05 1.44
C ALA A 359 -24.07 17.84 2.74
N THR A 360 -23.80 17.12 3.84
CA THR A 360 -23.63 17.67 5.18
C THR A 360 -22.46 17.01 5.90
N ASP A 361 -21.54 17.81 6.47
CA ASP A 361 -20.52 17.32 7.42
C ASP A 361 -21.20 17.03 8.77
N VAL A 362 -21.57 15.78 9.00
CA VAL A 362 -22.26 15.34 10.20
C VAL A 362 -21.34 15.36 11.43
N THR A 363 -20.04 15.16 11.23
CA THR A 363 -19.04 15.20 12.33
C THR A 363 -18.89 16.58 12.94
N ALA A 364 -19.31 17.65 12.25
CA ALA A 364 -19.30 19.01 12.80
C ALA A 364 -20.10 19.13 14.11
N LYS A 365 -21.12 18.29 14.32
CA LYS A 365 -21.92 18.25 15.57
C LYS A 365 -21.11 17.72 16.78
N TYR A 366 -20.12 16.86 16.52
CA TYR A 366 -19.39 16.09 17.56
C TYR A 366 -17.93 16.48 17.66
N ARG A 367 -17.47 17.35 16.76
CA ARG A 367 -16.10 17.83 16.69
C ARG A 367 -16.00 19.24 17.27
N ASN A 368 -15.36 19.37 18.44
CA ASN A 368 -15.05 20.69 18.96
C ASN A 368 -13.90 21.33 18.17
N GLY A 369 -14.17 22.41 17.43
CA GLY A 369 -13.19 23.16 16.65
C GLY A 369 -13.01 22.68 15.20
N SER A 370 -11.90 23.05 14.58
CA SER A 370 -11.60 22.84 13.18
C SER A 370 -11.40 21.35 12.83
N ARG A 371 -11.67 21.00 11.58
CA ARG A 371 -11.34 19.70 10.98
C ARG A 371 -9.83 19.52 10.89
N LYS A 372 -9.11 20.57 10.51
CA LYS A 372 -7.64 20.60 10.58
C LYS A 372 -7.20 20.95 11.99
N ALA A 373 -6.24 20.18 12.53
CA ALA A 373 -5.68 20.37 13.87
C ALA A 373 -4.15 20.37 13.80
N VAL A 374 -3.53 21.07 14.75
CA VAL A 374 -2.07 21.10 14.93
C VAL A 374 -1.73 20.60 16.33
N LEU A 375 -0.75 19.69 16.43
CA LEU A 375 -0.18 19.23 17.69
C LEU A 375 1.34 19.14 17.53
N ASP A 376 2.09 19.81 18.40
CA ASP A 376 3.56 19.79 18.47
C ASP A 376 4.23 19.99 17.09
N GLY A 377 3.73 20.96 16.31
CA GLY A 377 4.21 21.27 14.96
C GLY A 377 3.71 20.33 13.85
N GLY A 378 3.08 19.20 14.19
CA GLY A 378 2.45 18.29 13.23
C GLY A 378 1.04 18.76 12.84
N THR A 379 0.69 18.59 11.56
CA THR A 379 -0.63 18.93 11.02
C THR A 379 -1.43 17.65 10.79
N TYR A 380 -2.69 17.66 11.23
CA TYR A 380 -3.58 16.49 11.19
C TYR A 380 -4.93 16.87 10.59
N MET A 381 -5.58 15.90 9.93
CA MET A 381 -7.01 15.97 9.59
C MET A 381 -7.79 15.08 10.55
N ARG A 382 -8.77 15.68 11.24
CA ARG A 382 -9.68 14.96 12.13
C ARG A 382 -10.73 14.22 11.32
N PRO A 383 -11.33 13.13 11.86
CA PRO A 383 -12.31 12.35 11.13
C PRO A 383 -13.47 13.21 10.59
N THR A 384 -13.89 12.87 9.38
CA THR A 384 -14.99 13.59 8.70
C THR A 384 -15.94 12.60 8.06
N ILE A 385 -17.18 12.60 8.50
CA ILE A 385 -18.29 11.83 7.93
C ILE A 385 -19.23 12.81 7.25
N VAL A 386 -19.40 12.63 5.95
CA VAL A 386 -20.29 13.46 5.11
C VAL A 386 -21.47 12.62 4.69
N GLN A 387 -22.69 13.04 5.06
CA GLN A 387 -23.89 12.48 4.49
C GLN A 387 -24.10 13.10 3.10
N CYS A 388 -24.33 12.26 2.08
CA CYS A 388 -24.61 12.67 0.72
C CYS A 388 -25.94 12.11 0.24
N ASP A 389 -26.75 12.94 -0.42
CA ASP A 389 -28.09 12.53 -0.92
C ASP A 389 -27.98 11.60 -2.14
N SER A 390 -26.87 11.66 -2.88
CA SER A 390 -26.64 10.80 -4.04
C SER A 390 -25.15 10.67 -4.40
N PHE A 391 -24.80 9.65 -5.21
CA PHE A 391 -23.47 9.49 -5.78
C PHE A 391 -23.04 10.61 -6.74
N ALA A 392 -23.96 11.40 -7.27
CA ALA A 392 -23.64 12.53 -8.13
C ALA A 392 -22.97 13.69 -7.38
N HIS A 393 -23.06 13.71 -6.04
CA HIS A 393 -22.45 14.74 -5.24
C HIS A 393 -20.91 14.62 -5.26
N PRO A 394 -20.13 15.73 -5.40
CA PRO A 394 -18.66 15.69 -5.48
C PRO A 394 -17.96 14.99 -4.31
N LEU A 395 -18.55 14.96 -3.11
CA LEU A 395 -18.01 14.31 -1.92
C LEU A 395 -18.45 12.86 -1.75
N ALA A 396 -19.39 12.34 -2.57
CA ALA A 396 -19.99 11.03 -2.37
C ALA A 396 -19.04 9.87 -2.66
N ASN A 397 -18.08 10.03 -3.56
CA ASN A 397 -17.12 8.99 -3.94
C ASN A 397 -15.70 9.59 -3.97
N ARG A 398 -15.26 10.09 -2.80
CA ARG A 398 -13.94 10.66 -2.59
C ARG A 398 -13.15 9.81 -1.63
N GLU A 399 -11.86 9.70 -1.89
CA GLU A 399 -10.91 9.13 -0.97
C GLU A 399 -9.87 10.18 -0.61
N PHE A 400 -9.61 10.31 0.67
CA PHE A 400 -8.54 11.12 1.21
C PHE A 400 -7.66 10.27 2.14
N LEU A 401 -6.37 10.58 2.21
CA LEU A 401 -5.43 9.86 3.08
C LEU A 401 -5.54 10.33 4.54
N CYS A 402 -6.76 10.32 5.06
CA CYS A 402 -7.15 10.59 6.44
C CYS A 402 -8.51 9.93 6.71
N PRO A 403 -8.97 9.83 7.97
CA PRO A 403 -10.28 9.24 8.27
C PRO A 403 -11.42 10.06 7.67
N TYR A 404 -11.85 9.70 6.48
CA TYR A 404 -12.95 10.34 5.74
C TYR A 404 -13.84 9.26 5.15
N ALA A 405 -15.15 9.44 5.27
CA ALA A 405 -16.11 8.65 4.52
C ALA A 405 -17.38 9.45 4.21
N SER A 406 -17.96 9.20 3.04
CA SER A 406 -19.33 9.59 2.73
C SER A 406 -20.30 8.48 3.14
N VAL A 407 -21.51 8.86 3.58
CA VAL A 407 -22.65 7.96 3.71
C VAL A 407 -23.65 8.33 2.64
N VAL A 408 -23.91 7.40 1.71
CA VAL A 408 -24.74 7.66 0.54
C VAL A 408 -25.98 6.78 0.58
N THR A 409 -27.16 7.39 0.48
CA THR A 409 -28.40 6.62 0.34
C THR A 409 -28.63 6.30 -1.14
N CYS A 410 -28.72 4.99 -1.45
CA CYS A 410 -28.87 4.50 -2.81
C CYS A 410 -29.71 3.21 -2.80
N PRO A 411 -30.79 3.10 -3.58
CA PRO A 411 -31.57 1.88 -3.70
C PRO A 411 -30.67 0.69 -4.10
N GLN A 412 -30.88 -0.48 -3.51
CA GLN A 412 -30.07 -1.67 -3.77
C GLN A 412 -29.95 -1.99 -5.27
N SER A 413 -31.04 -1.85 -6.04
CA SER A 413 -31.07 -2.07 -7.49
C SER A 413 -30.17 -1.14 -8.31
N GLU A 414 -29.75 -0.01 -7.75
CA GLU A 414 -28.91 0.99 -8.42
C GLU A 414 -27.45 0.99 -7.96
N VAL A 415 -27.15 0.31 -6.85
CA VAL A 415 -25.82 0.33 -6.21
C VAL A 415 -24.72 0.00 -7.21
N LEU A 416 -24.80 -1.15 -7.89
CA LEU A 416 -23.75 -1.62 -8.79
C LEU A 416 -23.55 -0.76 -10.03
N LYS A 417 -24.56 0.05 -10.41
CA LYS A 417 -24.42 1.02 -11.50
C LYS A 417 -23.63 2.27 -11.09
N GLN A 418 -23.53 2.53 -9.78
CA GLN A 418 -23.04 3.81 -9.27
C GLN A 418 -21.74 3.71 -8.48
N ILE A 419 -21.44 2.55 -7.83
CA ILE A 419 -20.24 2.43 -6.97
C ILE A 419 -18.92 2.52 -7.74
N GLY A 420 -18.91 2.16 -9.04
CA GLY A 420 -17.70 2.16 -9.87
C GLY A 420 -16.60 1.24 -9.36
N TYR A 421 -15.37 1.51 -9.75
CA TYR A 421 -14.21 0.77 -9.25
C TYR A 421 -14.12 0.83 -7.72
N THR A 422 -13.82 -0.31 -7.12
CA THR A 422 -13.78 -0.49 -5.67
C THR A 422 -12.71 -1.53 -5.34
N LEU A 423 -11.62 -1.10 -4.70
CA LEU A 423 -10.53 -2.00 -4.33
C LEU A 423 -10.98 -3.04 -3.30
N ALA A 424 -11.60 -2.60 -2.21
CA ALA A 424 -12.16 -3.49 -1.20
C ALA A 424 -13.62 -3.14 -0.95
N CYS A 425 -14.52 -4.06 -1.28
CA CYS A 425 -15.95 -3.95 -1.00
C CYS A 425 -16.34 -4.91 0.12
N THR A 426 -17.01 -4.41 1.14
CA THR A 426 -17.69 -5.24 2.12
C THR A 426 -19.19 -5.14 1.90
N ALA A 427 -19.81 -6.20 1.42
CA ALA A 427 -21.25 -6.33 1.25
C ALA A 427 -21.87 -7.00 2.47
N ILE A 428 -22.64 -6.26 3.27
CA ILE A 428 -23.38 -6.80 4.41
C ILE A 428 -24.78 -7.15 3.95
N THR A 429 -24.94 -8.37 3.47
CA THR A 429 -26.20 -8.93 2.98
C THR A 429 -26.18 -10.45 3.12
N ARG A 430 -27.37 -11.04 3.21
CA ARG A 430 -27.62 -12.49 3.15
C ARG A 430 -28.51 -12.84 1.97
N ASP A 431 -28.96 -11.85 1.19
CA ASP A 431 -29.76 -12.05 0.00
C ASP A 431 -28.93 -12.73 -1.10
N PRO A 432 -29.23 -14.01 -1.45
CA PRO A 432 -28.45 -14.75 -2.43
C PRO A 432 -28.44 -14.09 -3.81
N ALA A 433 -29.55 -13.47 -4.21
CA ALA A 433 -29.67 -12.83 -5.51
C ALA A 433 -28.79 -11.57 -5.60
N PHE A 434 -28.69 -10.81 -4.52
CA PHE A 434 -27.81 -9.65 -4.46
C PHE A 434 -26.34 -10.06 -4.36
N ILE A 435 -26.02 -11.12 -3.61
CA ILE A 435 -24.66 -11.69 -3.55
C ILE A 435 -24.20 -12.10 -4.95
N GLU A 436 -25.01 -12.86 -5.69
CA GLU A 436 -24.69 -13.28 -7.06
C GLU A 436 -24.42 -12.08 -7.97
N GLN A 437 -25.20 -11.00 -7.86
CA GLN A 437 -24.97 -9.77 -8.65
C GLN A 437 -23.64 -9.10 -8.30
N ILE A 438 -23.29 -9.04 -7.01
CA ILE A 438 -22.03 -8.44 -6.54
C ILE A 438 -20.84 -9.28 -6.97
N GLU A 439 -20.92 -10.62 -6.86
CA GLU A 439 -19.87 -11.54 -7.29
C GLU A 439 -19.62 -11.46 -8.80
N ALA A 440 -20.65 -11.22 -9.58
CA ALA A 440 -20.55 -11.03 -11.04
C ALA A 440 -20.05 -9.63 -11.44
N TYR A 441 -19.95 -8.68 -10.51
CA TYR A 441 -19.58 -7.29 -10.81
C TYR A 441 -18.06 -7.12 -11.00
N PRO A 442 -17.57 -6.76 -12.20
CA PRO A 442 -16.16 -6.86 -12.57
C PRO A 442 -15.27 -5.72 -12.03
N HIS A 443 -15.85 -4.74 -11.31
CA HIS A 443 -15.12 -3.56 -10.82
C HIS A 443 -14.82 -3.62 -9.31
N ILE A 444 -15.00 -4.77 -8.68
CA ILE A 444 -14.60 -5.04 -7.29
C ILE A 444 -13.39 -5.96 -7.33
N GLU A 445 -12.26 -5.52 -6.78
CA GLU A 445 -11.03 -6.32 -6.74
C GLU A 445 -11.02 -7.31 -5.56
N ARG A 446 -11.53 -6.87 -4.41
CA ARG A 446 -11.60 -7.67 -3.18
C ARG A 446 -12.99 -7.57 -2.59
N LEU A 447 -13.64 -8.71 -2.51
CA LEU A 447 -15.01 -8.80 -2.00
C LEU A 447 -15.04 -9.52 -0.64
N ASN A 448 -15.67 -8.89 0.33
CA ASN A 448 -16.05 -9.50 1.61
C ASN A 448 -17.58 -9.59 1.68
N ILE A 449 -18.12 -10.73 2.06
CA ILE A 449 -19.55 -10.91 2.34
C ILE A 449 -19.75 -11.01 3.85
N GLY A 450 -20.69 -10.23 4.38
CA GLY A 450 -20.94 -10.11 5.81
C GLY A 450 -20.13 -9.02 6.51
N PRO A 451 -20.18 -8.89 7.85
CA PRO A 451 -19.60 -7.80 8.61
C PRO A 451 -18.07 -7.96 8.78
N VAL A 452 -17.35 -7.96 7.67
CA VAL A 452 -15.88 -8.05 7.62
C VAL A 452 -15.30 -6.66 7.28
N SER A 453 -14.28 -6.23 8.02
CA SER A 453 -13.61 -4.96 7.73
C SER A 453 -12.94 -4.98 6.35
N THR A 454 -13.06 -3.87 5.59
CA THR A 454 -12.30 -3.68 4.34
C THR A 454 -10.78 -3.75 4.56
N MET A 455 -10.34 -3.50 5.80
CA MET A 455 -8.93 -3.60 6.24
C MET A 455 -8.44 -5.05 6.43
N LYS A 456 -9.33 -6.05 6.37
CA LYS A 456 -8.95 -7.47 6.44
C LYS A 456 -8.13 -7.84 5.21
N ILE A 457 -6.96 -8.42 5.41
CA ILE A 457 -6.09 -8.94 4.35
C ILE A 457 -6.10 -10.46 4.41
N SER A 458 -6.39 -11.10 3.27
CA SER A 458 -6.18 -12.53 3.04
C SER A 458 -4.94 -12.65 2.16
N TRP A 459 -3.83 -13.05 2.77
CA TRP A 459 -2.50 -13.00 2.14
C TRP A 459 -2.33 -14.01 0.99
N ASP A 460 -3.11 -15.07 1.01
CA ASP A 460 -3.17 -16.13 0.00
C ASP A 460 -4.07 -15.80 -1.20
N GLN A 461 -4.60 -14.56 -1.25
CA GLN A 461 -5.48 -14.11 -2.32
C GLN A 461 -4.91 -12.88 -3.03
N PRO A 462 -5.34 -12.63 -4.29
CA PRO A 462 -4.95 -11.44 -5.02
C PRO A 462 -5.29 -10.15 -4.28
N HIS A 463 -4.42 -9.15 -4.44
CA HIS A 463 -4.64 -7.80 -3.97
C HIS A 463 -4.31 -6.82 -5.09
N GLU A 464 -5.32 -6.26 -5.74
CA GLU A 464 -5.13 -5.38 -6.90
C GLU A 464 -4.24 -6.06 -7.97
N GLY A 465 -4.61 -7.31 -8.31
CA GLY A 465 -3.86 -8.19 -9.20
C GLY A 465 -3.14 -9.35 -8.49
N ASN A 466 -2.58 -10.24 -9.29
CA ASN A 466 -1.90 -11.46 -8.84
C ASN A 466 -0.42 -11.41 -9.22
N MET A 467 0.48 -11.27 -8.25
CA MET A 467 1.91 -11.12 -8.50
C MET A 467 2.52 -12.35 -9.20
N PHE A 468 2.01 -13.56 -8.93
CA PHE A 468 2.48 -14.75 -9.64
C PHE A 468 2.13 -14.66 -11.13
N GLU A 469 0.89 -14.39 -11.47
CA GLU A 469 0.42 -14.28 -12.86
C GLU A 469 1.03 -13.06 -13.58
N PHE A 470 1.37 -12.02 -12.85
CA PHE A 470 2.02 -10.83 -13.37
C PHE A 470 3.47 -11.09 -13.78
N LEU A 471 4.21 -11.92 -13.01
CA LEU A 471 5.62 -12.18 -13.23
C LEU A 471 5.93 -13.47 -13.98
N TRP A 472 4.98 -14.41 -14.03
CA TRP A 472 5.14 -15.68 -14.69
C TRP A 472 3.94 -16.01 -15.59
N GLN A 473 4.21 -16.54 -16.76
CA GLN A 473 3.17 -16.95 -17.72
C GLN A 473 3.37 -18.40 -18.13
N ARG A 474 2.25 -19.11 -18.24
CA ARG A 474 2.21 -20.49 -18.71
C ARG A 474 2.31 -20.52 -20.25
N ARG A 475 3.01 -21.53 -20.78
CA ARG A 475 3.01 -21.88 -22.21
C ARG A 475 2.80 -23.38 -22.39
N SER A 476 2.36 -23.76 -23.58
CA SER A 476 2.34 -25.17 -24.02
C SER A 476 3.77 -25.70 -24.12
N ILE A 477 3.95 -26.98 -23.77
CA ILE A 477 5.22 -27.70 -23.91
C ILE A 477 4.96 -29.13 -24.39
N GLU A 478 5.67 -29.54 -25.42
CA GLU A 478 5.83 -30.92 -25.81
C GLU A 478 7.31 -31.28 -25.86
N ARG A 479 7.64 -32.51 -25.41
CA ARG A 479 9.01 -33.03 -25.46
C ARG A 479 8.97 -34.43 -26.07
N ALA A 480 9.76 -34.62 -27.09
CA ALA A 480 9.87 -35.91 -27.78
C ALA A 480 11.02 -36.78 -27.22
N TRP A 481 11.94 -36.16 -26.42
CA TRP A 481 13.09 -36.79 -25.76
C TRP A 481 13.46 -36.06 -24.47
#